data_f6aa7ad10a0355f52fb985a9b58d274f
#
_entry.id   f6aa7ad10a0355f52fb985a9b58d274f
#
_cell.length_a   1.000
_cell.length_b   1.000
_cell.length_c   1.000
_cell.angle_alpha   90.00
_cell.angle_beta   90.00
_cell.angle_gamma   90.00
#
_symmetry.space_group_name_H-M   'P 1'
#
loop_
_entity.id
_entity.type
_entity.pdbx_description
1 polymer ?
#
loop_
_entity_poly.entity_id
_entity_poly.type
_entity_poly.pdbx_seq_one_letter_code
_entity_poly.pdbx_strand_id
1 'polypeptide(L)'
;MRIVKAFLAVLILVSCDKEVKNFKPQSSGRINSISVIIDKSSWDGKIGDAIREKYASEFVGLPQVEEAFTLNYIPYEAFTGFGRTARNVIYINKKKQDKPRMIRDRYARPQLFLEVSGLDNESIVQGILSSFEFSSTQFQNGEITENKNRILNSLLKDTGLDSLNISLKIPSAYSVFKNELETVWLQKPLKNGTSNLIIKDLNSSVSDFEKINLNDVISLRDSIGKEFIPGRVENSYMITEKEYLPYISYQSVNGFEAIETRGTWEVKGDYMGGPFINYIIKDTLNKSLLYVEGFVFSPSQRKRDKMIELEAVIKSMVIGKR
;
A
#
# COMPACT_ATOMS: atom_id res chain seq x y z
N MET A 1 -22.09 -57.77 -42.35
CA MET A 1 -21.22 -57.75 -41.13
C MET A 1 -19.83 -57.10 -41.38
N ARG A 2 -19.63 -56.34 -42.46
CA ARG A 2 -18.34 -55.62 -42.73
C ARG A 2 -18.42 -54.07 -42.64
N ILE A 3 -19.61 -53.49 -42.52
CA ILE A 3 -19.84 -52.05 -42.50
C ILE A 3 -19.84 -51.51 -41.05
N VAL A 4 -20.14 -52.34 -40.05
CA VAL A 4 -20.18 -51.90 -38.62
C VAL A 4 -18.79 -51.76 -37.98
N LYS A 5 -17.77 -52.40 -38.56
CA LYS A 5 -16.36 -52.28 -38.05
C LYS A 5 -15.64 -51.03 -38.52
N ALA A 6 -16.10 -50.32 -39.53
CA ALA A 6 -15.49 -49.09 -40.04
C ALA A 6 -15.93 -47.83 -39.26
N PHE A 7 -17.07 -47.89 -38.53
CA PHE A 7 -17.58 -46.75 -37.77
C PHE A 7 -16.99 -46.59 -36.35
N LEU A 8 -16.35 -47.67 -35.85
CA LEU A 8 -15.75 -47.65 -34.52
C LEU A 8 -14.29 -47.11 -34.47
N ALA A 9 -13.68 -46.93 -35.64
CA ALA A 9 -12.27 -46.45 -35.75
C ALA A 9 -12.12 -44.92 -35.92
N VAL A 10 -13.22 -44.17 -36.10
CA VAL A 10 -13.20 -42.71 -36.30
C VAL A 10 -13.43 -41.93 -35.02
N LEU A 11 -13.74 -42.58 -33.89
CA LEU A 11 -14.10 -41.92 -32.62
C LEU A 11 -12.91 -41.68 -31.66
N ILE A 12 -11.65 -41.90 -32.07
CA ILE A 12 -10.48 -41.80 -31.17
C ILE A 12 -9.57 -40.59 -31.50
N LEU A 13 -9.96 -39.69 -32.39
CA LEU A 13 -9.14 -38.50 -32.75
C LEU A 13 -9.79 -37.20 -32.34
N VAL A 14 -10.66 -37.13 -31.36
CA VAL A 14 -10.92 -35.88 -30.63
C VAL A 14 -9.87 -35.80 -29.51
N SER A 15 -8.64 -35.52 -29.89
CA SER A 15 -7.62 -35.03 -28.99
C SER A 15 -8.13 -33.69 -28.48
N CYS A 16 -8.54 -33.63 -27.23
CA CYS A 16 -8.71 -32.38 -26.51
C CYS A 16 -7.36 -31.66 -26.55
N ASP A 17 -7.21 -30.68 -27.40
CA ASP A 17 -6.30 -29.59 -27.19
C ASP A 17 -6.73 -28.87 -25.90
N LYS A 18 -6.34 -29.43 -24.77
CA LYS A 18 -6.30 -28.68 -23.53
C LYS A 18 -5.21 -27.65 -23.76
N GLU A 19 -5.62 -26.39 -24.00
CA GLU A 19 -4.72 -25.27 -23.77
C GLU A 19 -4.04 -25.54 -22.43
N VAL A 20 -2.75 -25.82 -22.46
CA VAL A 20 -1.92 -25.89 -21.27
C VAL A 20 -1.90 -24.46 -20.75
N LYS A 21 -2.88 -24.12 -19.92
CA LYS A 21 -2.85 -22.85 -19.18
C LYS A 21 -1.53 -22.90 -18.44
N ASN A 22 -0.57 -22.08 -18.91
CA ASN A 22 0.73 -21.94 -18.27
C ASN A 22 0.49 -21.56 -16.81
N PHE A 23 0.44 -22.55 -15.94
CA PHE A 23 0.23 -22.36 -14.51
C PHE A 23 1.41 -21.59 -13.96
N LYS A 24 1.17 -20.36 -13.49
CA LYS A 24 2.16 -19.57 -12.77
C LYS A 24 1.90 -19.72 -11.28
N PRO A 25 2.93 -20.05 -10.49
CA PRO A 25 2.79 -20.16 -9.04
C PRO A 25 2.39 -18.81 -8.44
N GLN A 26 1.82 -18.85 -7.24
CA GLN A 26 1.57 -17.65 -6.46
C GLN A 26 2.89 -16.93 -6.15
N SER A 27 2.90 -15.61 -6.24
CA SER A 27 4.06 -14.83 -5.87
C SER A 27 4.31 -14.87 -4.37
N SER A 28 5.55 -14.65 -3.98
CA SER A 28 6.02 -14.68 -2.60
C SER A 28 6.76 -13.38 -2.24
N GLY A 29 7.07 -13.23 -0.98
CA GLY A 29 7.87 -12.13 -0.45
C GLY A 29 7.17 -11.34 0.65
N ARG A 30 7.99 -10.61 1.41
CA ARG A 30 7.50 -9.68 2.43
C ARG A 30 6.84 -8.48 1.76
N ILE A 31 5.97 -7.81 2.48
CA ILE A 31 5.40 -6.53 2.04
C ILE A 31 6.53 -5.52 1.88
N ASN A 32 6.42 -4.66 0.86
CA ASN A 32 7.37 -3.60 0.53
C ASN A 32 8.81 -4.09 0.33
N SER A 33 8.99 -5.27 -0.25
CA SER A 33 10.30 -5.76 -0.63
C SER A 33 10.42 -5.90 -2.14
N ILE A 34 11.62 -5.56 -2.66
CA ILE A 34 11.99 -5.71 -4.07
C ILE A 34 13.22 -6.60 -4.13
N SER A 35 13.15 -7.63 -4.96
CA SER A 35 14.31 -8.47 -5.31
C SER A 35 15.05 -7.84 -6.48
N VAL A 36 16.32 -7.50 -6.28
CA VAL A 36 17.18 -6.90 -7.30
C VAL A 36 18.10 -7.97 -7.87
N ILE A 37 17.89 -8.31 -9.14
CA ILE A 37 18.64 -9.35 -9.85
C ILE A 37 19.77 -8.68 -10.63
N ILE A 38 21.00 -8.87 -10.16
CA ILE A 38 22.18 -8.16 -10.64
C ILE A 38 23.45 -8.93 -10.23
N ASP A 39 24.56 -8.75 -10.94
CA ASP A 39 25.87 -9.25 -10.50
C ASP A 39 26.44 -8.45 -9.31
N LYS A 40 27.29 -9.09 -8.52
CA LYS A 40 27.84 -8.50 -7.28
C LYS A 40 28.60 -7.18 -7.53
N SER A 41 29.41 -7.12 -8.58
CA SER A 41 30.21 -5.93 -8.88
C SER A 41 29.35 -4.71 -9.24
N SER A 42 28.24 -4.92 -9.94
CA SER A 42 27.28 -3.87 -10.26
C SER A 42 26.44 -3.47 -9.04
N TRP A 43 26.11 -4.44 -8.16
CA TRP A 43 25.41 -4.18 -6.91
C TRP A 43 26.24 -3.31 -5.96
N ASP A 44 27.54 -3.56 -5.86
CA ASP A 44 28.47 -2.79 -5.03
C ASP A 44 28.94 -1.46 -5.69
N GLY A 45 28.56 -1.22 -6.93
CA GLY A 45 28.93 -0.05 -7.72
C GLY A 45 27.78 0.89 -8.03
N LYS A 46 28.01 1.79 -9.00
CA LYS A 46 27.09 2.89 -9.38
C LYS A 46 25.65 2.44 -9.67
N ILE A 47 25.44 1.27 -10.24
CA ILE A 47 24.10 0.76 -10.53
C ILE A 47 23.36 0.46 -9.23
N GLY A 48 23.99 -0.26 -8.30
CA GLY A 48 23.42 -0.56 -7.00
C GLY A 48 23.19 0.70 -6.16
N ASP A 49 24.08 1.71 -6.26
CA ASP A 49 23.89 3.01 -5.60
C ASP A 49 22.65 3.72 -6.12
N ALA A 50 22.47 3.79 -7.44
CA ALA A 50 21.28 4.40 -8.05
C ALA A 50 19.97 3.68 -7.64
N ILE A 51 19.99 2.34 -7.57
CA ILE A 51 18.83 1.56 -7.11
C ILE A 51 18.53 1.87 -5.64
N ARG A 52 19.54 1.90 -4.77
CA ARG A 52 19.37 2.20 -3.33
C ARG A 52 18.87 3.62 -3.12
N GLU A 53 19.47 4.60 -3.77
CA GLU A 53 19.07 6.01 -3.68
C GLU A 53 17.60 6.20 -4.04
N LYS A 54 17.10 5.54 -5.08
CA LYS A 54 15.73 5.69 -5.55
C LYS A 54 14.73 4.80 -4.79
N TYR A 55 14.93 3.50 -4.74
CA TYR A 55 13.93 2.58 -4.21
C TYR A 55 14.03 2.36 -2.69
N ALA A 56 15.18 2.60 -2.07
CA ALA A 56 15.34 2.63 -0.63
C ALA A 56 15.35 4.06 -0.07
N SER A 57 14.81 5.03 -0.82
CA SER A 57 14.57 6.39 -0.31
C SER A 57 13.62 6.37 0.89
N GLU A 58 13.57 7.46 1.63
CA GLU A 58 12.75 7.58 2.83
C GLU A 58 11.25 7.40 2.53
N PHE A 59 10.57 6.62 3.37
CA PHE A 59 9.12 6.53 3.39
C PHE A 59 8.54 7.75 4.12
N VAL A 60 7.79 8.56 3.41
CA VAL A 60 7.31 9.86 3.86
C VAL A 60 6.33 9.76 5.04
N GLY A 61 6.48 10.66 6.02
CA GLY A 61 5.54 10.83 7.12
C GLY A 61 5.79 9.90 8.31
N LEU A 62 6.99 9.35 8.45
CA LEU A 62 7.39 8.58 9.63
C LEU A 62 8.28 9.40 10.57
N PRO A 63 8.18 9.21 11.89
CA PRO A 63 9.02 9.90 12.87
C PRO A 63 10.48 9.38 12.90
N GLN A 64 10.75 8.28 12.23
CA GLN A 64 12.07 7.69 12.07
C GLN A 64 12.27 7.30 10.61
N VAL A 65 13.46 7.49 10.09
CA VAL A 65 13.80 7.13 8.71
C VAL A 65 13.63 5.62 8.50
N GLU A 66 12.72 5.25 7.63
CA GLU A 66 12.55 3.90 7.14
C GLU A 66 12.53 3.93 5.61
N GLU A 67 13.19 2.97 4.98
CA GLU A 67 13.22 2.88 3.52
C GLU A 67 11.83 2.57 2.92
N ALA A 68 11.51 3.18 1.78
CA ALA A 68 10.25 2.94 1.06
C ALA A 68 10.11 1.46 0.67
N PHE A 69 11.19 0.87 0.15
CA PHE A 69 11.26 -0.56 -0.13
C PHE A 69 12.50 -1.19 0.49
N THR A 70 12.34 -2.38 1.06
CA THR A 70 13.46 -3.22 1.46
C THR A 70 14.02 -3.92 0.22
N LEU A 71 15.30 -3.66 -0.10
CA LEU A 71 15.97 -4.23 -1.27
C LEU A 71 16.67 -5.54 -0.89
N ASN A 72 16.42 -6.59 -1.67
CA ASN A 72 17.06 -7.88 -1.53
C ASN A 72 17.93 -8.15 -2.76
N TYR A 73 19.24 -8.12 -2.58
CA TYR A 73 20.21 -8.51 -3.62
C TYR A 73 20.09 -10.00 -3.93
N ILE A 74 20.00 -10.36 -5.21
CA ILE A 74 19.96 -11.73 -5.70
C ILE A 74 20.88 -11.84 -6.92
N PRO A 75 21.97 -12.63 -6.87
CA PRO A 75 22.81 -12.87 -8.04
C PRO A 75 22.04 -13.67 -9.11
N TYR A 76 22.42 -13.53 -10.38
CA TYR A 76 21.71 -14.18 -11.49
C TYR A 76 21.59 -15.70 -11.31
N GLU A 77 22.62 -16.35 -10.78
CA GLU A 77 22.69 -17.80 -10.56
C GLU A 77 21.64 -18.28 -9.53
N ALA A 78 21.32 -17.44 -8.55
CA ALA A 78 20.32 -17.73 -7.52
C ALA A 78 18.89 -17.39 -7.98
N PHE A 79 18.73 -16.69 -9.11
CA PHE A 79 17.42 -16.35 -9.65
C PHE A 79 16.81 -17.54 -10.42
N THR A 80 16.54 -18.62 -9.72
CA THR A 80 15.97 -19.88 -10.25
C THR A 80 14.86 -20.37 -9.35
N GLY A 81 14.04 -21.30 -9.82
CA GLY A 81 13.02 -21.97 -9.02
C GLY A 81 12.19 -21.00 -8.16
N PHE A 82 12.24 -21.17 -6.85
CA PHE A 82 11.53 -20.33 -5.89
C PHE A 82 11.97 -18.86 -5.91
N GLY A 83 13.24 -18.57 -6.22
CA GLY A 83 13.73 -17.19 -6.34
C GLY A 83 12.98 -16.36 -7.40
N ARG A 84 12.41 -17.01 -8.42
CA ARG A 84 11.61 -16.35 -9.46
C ARG A 84 10.20 -15.98 -9.02
N THR A 85 9.74 -16.45 -7.87
CA THR A 85 8.38 -16.15 -7.37
C THR A 85 8.28 -14.82 -6.64
N ALA A 86 9.38 -14.08 -6.44
CA ALA A 86 9.36 -12.77 -5.82
C ALA A 86 8.31 -11.85 -6.47
N ARG A 87 7.47 -11.20 -5.64
CA ARG A 87 6.35 -10.37 -6.14
C ARG A 87 6.84 -9.15 -6.90
N ASN A 88 7.86 -8.46 -6.38
CA ASN A 88 8.46 -7.30 -7.03
C ASN A 88 9.91 -7.61 -7.39
N VAL A 89 10.28 -7.39 -8.62
CA VAL A 89 11.61 -7.68 -9.16
C VAL A 89 12.12 -6.50 -9.97
N ILE A 90 13.37 -6.11 -9.73
CA ILE A 90 14.16 -5.28 -10.64
C ILE A 90 15.23 -6.19 -11.22
N TYR A 91 15.24 -6.35 -12.54
CA TYR A 91 16.18 -7.19 -13.27
C TYR A 91 17.06 -6.32 -14.15
N ILE A 92 18.37 -6.35 -13.90
CA ILE A 92 19.36 -5.63 -14.71
C ILE A 92 19.83 -6.53 -15.85
N ASN A 93 19.65 -6.07 -17.10
CA ASN A 93 20.04 -6.83 -18.29
C ASN A 93 21.19 -6.14 -19.04
N LYS A 94 22.38 -6.69 -18.90
CA LYS A 94 23.63 -6.17 -19.54
C LYS A 94 23.89 -6.70 -20.95
N LYS A 95 22.99 -7.51 -21.51
CA LYS A 95 23.19 -8.19 -22.79
C LYS A 95 22.60 -7.45 -23.99
N LYS A 96 21.81 -6.40 -23.75
CA LYS A 96 21.16 -5.61 -24.79
C LYS A 96 20.95 -4.17 -24.33
N GLN A 97 20.79 -3.28 -25.30
CA GLN A 97 20.30 -1.91 -25.10
C GLN A 97 18.80 -1.86 -25.41
N ASP A 98 17.97 -1.47 -24.44
CA ASP A 98 16.54 -1.36 -24.64
C ASP A 98 15.93 -0.38 -23.59
N LYS A 99 14.73 0.14 -23.84
CA LYS A 99 14.02 0.97 -22.89
C LYS A 99 13.57 0.13 -21.68
N PRO A 100 13.59 0.69 -20.46
CA PRO A 100 13.03 0.03 -19.28
C PRO A 100 11.57 -0.36 -19.52
N ARG A 101 11.18 -1.55 -19.03
CA ARG A 101 9.82 -2.04 -19.18
C ARG A 101 9.33 -2.81 -17.95
N MET A 102 8.10 -2.56 -17.58
CA MET A 102 7.40 -3.32 -16.56
C MET A 102 6.67 -4.50 -17.21
N ILE A 103 6.97 -5.72 -16.76
CA ILE A 103 6.34 -6.95 -17.21
C ILE A 103 5.51 -7.49 -16.05
N ARG A 104 4.23 -7.76 -16.32
CA ARG A 104 3.34 -8.37 -15.32
C ARG A 104 3.37 -9.89 -15.41
N ASP A 105 3.37 -10.53 -14.26
CA ASP A 105 3.22 -11.99 -14.14
C ASP A 105 4.23 -12.79 -14.99
N ARG A 106 5.51 -12.40 -14.98
CA ARG A 106 6.52 -13.07 -15.80
C ARG A 106 6.74 -14.53 -15.38
N TYR A 107 6.92 -14.79 -14.07
CA TYR A 107 7.21 -16.10 -13.50
C TYR A 107 6.24 -16.55 -12.42
N ALA A 108 5.57 -15.63 -11.77
CA ALA A 108 4.60 -15.86 -10.71
C ALA A 108 3.42 -14.89 -10.84
N ARG A 109 2.37 -15.08 -10.06
CA ARG A 109 1.18 -14.21 -10.10
C ARG A 109 0.66 -13.92 -8.68
N PRO A 110 0.40 -12.63 -8.34
CA PRO A 110 0.74 -11.42 -9.10
C PRO A 110 2.21 -11.10 -9.05
N GLN A 111 2.83 -10.63 -10.13
CA GLN A 111 4.23 -10.23 -10.14
C GLN A 111 4.45 -8.95 -10.97
N LEU A 112 5.23 -8.03 -10.42
CA LEU A 112 5.73 -6.85 -11.10
C LEU A 112 7.23 -7.03 -11.35
N PHE A 113 7.62 -7.05 -12.61
CA PHE A 113 8.99 -7.34 -13.04
C PHE A 113 9.49 -6.17 -13.91
N LEU A 114 10.30 -5.29 -13.32
CA LEU A 114 10.97 -4.20 -14.04
C LEU A 114 12.27 -4.74 -14.65
N GLU A 115 12.35 -4.76 -15.98
CA GLU A 115 13.60 -5.02 -16.70
C GLU A 115 14.25 -3.70 -17.11
N VAL A 116 15.47 -3.44 -16.65
CA VAL A 116 16.30 -2.32 -17.05
C VAL A 116 17.49 -2.86 -17.81
N SER A 117 17.66 -2.42 -19.07
CA SER A 117 18.63 -2.96 -20.00
C SER A 117 19.64 -1.90 -20.44
N GLY A 118 20.90 -2.27 -20.57
CA GLY A 118 21.96 -1.39 -21.08
C GLY A 118 23.26 -2.16 -21.28
N LEU A 119 24.11 -1.68 -22.18
CA LEU A 119 25.40 -2.31 -22.48
C LEU A 119 26.53 -1.82 -21.57
N ASP A 120 26.34 -0.68 -20.93
CA ASP A 120 27.27 -0.07 -19.98
C ASP A 120 26.53 0.43 -18.72
N ASN A 121 27.31 0.78 -17.70
CA ASN A 121 26.75 1.23 -16.41
C ASN A 121 25.94 2.52 -16.54
N GLU A 122 26.36 3.46 -17.39
CA GLU A 122 25.73 4.77 -17.57
C GLU A 122 24.33 4.61 -18.15
N SER A 123 24.20 3.85 -19.23
CA SER A 123 22.89 3.57 -19.84
C SER A 123 21.93 2.85 -18.90
N ILE A 124 22.42 1.96 -18.04
CA ILE A 124 21.60 1.28 -17.02
C ILE A 124 21.16 2.25 -15.93
N VAL A 125 22.07 3.10 -15.42
CA VAL A 125 21.74 4.13 -14.43
C VAL A 125 20.68 5.08 -14.99
N GLN A 126 20.84 5.57 -16.21
CA GLN A 126 19.82 6.41 -16.86
C GLN A 126 18.48 5.68 -17.03
N GLY A 127 18.52 4.38 -17.33
CA GLY A 127 17.30 3.55 -17.36
C GLY A 127 16.59 3.46 -16.01
N ILE A 128 17.34 3.32 -14.90
CA ILE A 128 16.81 3.33 -13.53
C ILE A 128 16.15 4.67 -13.23
N LEU A 129 16.88 5.77 -13.45
CA LEU A 129 16.41 7.13 -13.15
C LEU A 129 15.14 7.49 -13.95
N SER A 130 15.15 7.22 -15.25
CA SER A 130 14.02 7.54 -16.14
C SER A 130 12.76 6.71 -15.89
N SER A 131 12.90 5.49 -15.36
CA SER A 131 11.76 4.60 -15.06
C SER A 131 11.26 4.69 -13.63
N PHE A 132 11.97 5.39 -12.73
CA PHE A 132 11.72 5.35 -11.29
C PHE A 132 10.29 5.75 -10.90
N GLU A 133 9.82 6.93 -11.30
CA GLU A 133 8.49 7.42 -10.89
C GLU A 133 7.37 6.46 -11.28
N PHE A 134 7.40 6.02 -12.55
CA PHE A 134 6.43 5.05 -13.01
C PHE A 134 6.52 3.71 -12.27
N SER A 135 7.72 3.15 -12.13
CA SER A 135 7.91 1.82 -11.55
C SER A 135 7.68 1.80 -10.04
N SER A 136 8.10 2.83 -9.30
CA SER A 136 7.85 2.96 -7.87
C SER A 136 6.35 3.04 -7.57
N THR A 137 5.61 3.84 -8.34
CA THR A 137 4.14 3.90 -8.25
C THR A 137 3.48 2.54 -8.51
N GLN A 138 3.95 1.79 -9.53
CA GLN A 138 3.43 0.44 -9.80
C GLN A 138 3.72 -0.53 -8.65
N PHE A 139 4.94 -0.52 -8.09
CA PHE A 139 5.29 -1.35 -6.94
C PHE A 139 4.45 -0.98 -5.69
N GLN A 140 4.30 0.30 -5.37
CA GLN A 140 3.48 0.75 -4.24
C GLN A 140 2.01 0.31 -4.39
N ASN A 141 1.40 0.53 -5.56
CA ASN A 141 0.03 0.10 -5.84
C ASN A 141 -0.11 -1.43 -5.78
N GLY A 142 0.92 -2.17 -6.23
CA GLY A 142 1.00 -3.61 -6.10
C GLY A 142 0.99 -4.06 -4.64
N GLU A 143 1.75 -3.38 -3.78
CA GLU A 143 1.82 -3.69 -2.34
C GLU A 143 0.52 -3.34 -1.60
N ILE A 144 -0.13 -2.22 -1.95
CA ILE A 144 -1.47 -1.89 -1.42
C ILE A 144 -2.48 -2.97 -1.83
N THR A 145 -2.44 -3.42 -3.09
CA THR A 145 -3.31 -4.49 -3.59
C THR A 145 -3.05 -5.80 -2.86
N GLU A 146 -1.80 -6.16 -2.65
CA GLU A 146 -1.41 -7.36 -1.90
C GLU A 146 -1.89 -7.28 -0.44
N ASN A 147 -1.75 -6.12 0.23
CA ASN A 147 -2.30 -5.92 1.58
C ASN A 147 -3.82 -6.11 1.59
N LYS A 148 -4.55 -5.52 0.63
CA LYS A 148 -6.00 -5.73 0.50
C LYS A 148 -6.35 -7.22 0.38
N ASN A 149 -5.60 -7.98 -0.42
CA ASN A 149 -5.82 -9.42 -0.59
C ASN A 149 -5.56 -10.19 0.71
N ARG A 150 -4.50 -9.84 1.45
CA ARG A 150 -4.18 -10.47 2.75
C ARG A 150 -5.25 -10.19 3.80
N ILE A 151 -5.78 -8.99 3.84
CA ILE A 151 -6.86 -8.59 4.74
C ILE A 151 -8.11 -9.43 4.52
N LEU A 152 -8.42 -9.82 3.28
CA LEU A 152 -9.60 -10.64 2.96
C LEU A 152 -9.59 -12.04 3.60
N ASN A 153 -8.44 -12.53 4.05
CA ASN A 153 -8.35 -13.84 4.70
C ASN A 153 -9.09 -13.89 6.04
N SER A 154 -9.20 -12.75 6.75
CA SER A 154 -9.94 -12.69 8.01
C SER A 154 -10.42 -11.26 8.27
N LEU A 155 -11.71 -11.04 8.13
CA LEU A 155 -12.36 -9.73 8.26
C LEU A 155 -13.10 -9.58 9.60
N LEU A 156 -13.09 -8.37 10.13
CA LEU A 156 -13.95 -7.96 11.23
C LEU A 156 -15.41 -7.95 10.73
N LYS A 157 -16.30 -8.62 11.46
CA LYS A 157 -17.72 -8.76 11.06
C LYS A 157 -18.54 -7.52 11.40
N ASP A 158 -18.39 -7.04 12.64
CA ASP A 158 -19.08 -5.83 13.10
C ASP A 158 -18.05 -4.69 13.20
N THR A 159 -18.16 -3.74 12.29
CA THR A 159 -17.26 -2.59 12.19
C THR A 159 -17.84 -1.33 12.81
N GLY A 160 -19.13 -1.31 13.14
CA GLY A 160 -19.84 -0.12 13.60
C GLY A 160 -20.03 0.96 12.54
N LEU A 161 -19.69 0.70 11.27
CA LEU A 161 -19.71 1.70 10.18
C LEU A 161 -21.04 1.79 9.46
N ASP A 162 -22.00 0.94 9.80
CA ASP A 162 -23.32 0.91 9.14
C ASP A 162 -24.08 2.25 9.32
N SER A 163 -23.93 2.91 10.48
CA SER A 163 -24.52 4.23 10.75
C SER A 163 -24.01 5.32 9.80
N LEU A 164 -22.80 5.16 9.26
CA LEU A 164 -22.19 6.08 8.31
C LEU A 164 -22.45 5.70 6.84
N ASN A 165 -23.12 4.57 6.59
CA ASN A 165 -23.26 3.96 5.26
C ASN A 165 -21.94 3.73 4.54
N ILE A 166 -20.91 3.34 5.29
CA ILE A 166 -19.56 3.06 4.80
C ILE A 166 -19.22 1.60 5.08
N SER A 167 -18.57 0.95 4.15
CA SER A 167 -17.93 -0.33 4.38
C SER A 167 -16.43 -0.27 4.10
N LEU A 168 -15.65 -0.94 4.95
CA LEU A 168 -14.20 -1.08 4.85
C LEU A 168 -13.81 -2.55 5.02
N LYS A 169 -12.78 -2.98 4.33
CA LYS A 169 -12.16 -4.29 4.56
C LYS A 169 -11.20 -4.18 5.72
N ILE A 170 -11.66 -4.47 6.92
CA ILE A 170 -10.91 -4.32 8.18
C ILE A 170 -10.46 -5.70 8.66
N PRO A 171 -9.16 -5.90 8.97
CA PRO A 171 -8.69 -7.16 9.55
C PRO A 171 -9.42 -7.50 10.86
N SER A 172 -9.69 -8.78 11.09
CA SER A 172 -10.36 -9.27 12.31
C SER A 172 -9.59 -9.00 13.61
N ALA A 173 -8.30 -8.64 13.50
CA ALA A 173 -7.49 -8.22 14.64
C ALA A 173 -7.83 -6.82 15.19
N TYR A 174 -8.64 -6.05 14.47
CA TYR A 174 -9.24 -4.80 14.95
C TYR A 174 -10.51 -5.10 15.74
N SER A 175 -10.86 -4.19 16.64
CA SER A 175 -12.14 -4.11 17.33
C SER A 175 -12.65 -2.67 17.37
N VAL A 176 -13.95 -2.49 17.48
CA VAL A 176 -14.55 -1.17 17.71
C VAL A 176 -14.15 -0.73 19.11
N PHE A 177 -13.37 0.35 19.20
CA PHE A 177 -12.94 0.93 20.48
C PHE A 177 -13.95 1.97 20.97
N LYS A 178 -14.50 2.77 20.03
CA LYS A 178 -15.49 3.80 20.31
C LYS A 178 -16.41 3.98 19.11
N ASN A 179 -17.70 4.20 19.37
CA ASN A 179 -18.70 4.49 18.34
C ASN A 179 -19.69 5.50 18.91
N GLU A 180 -19.49 6.77 18.58
CA GLU A 180 -20.31 7.87 19.08
C GLU A 180 -20.21 9.11 18.20
N LEU A 181 -21.23 9.97 18.22
CA LEU A 181 -21.23 11.28 17.53
C LEU A 181 -20.77 11.19 16.06
N GLU A 182 -21.36 10.23 15.31
CA GLU A 182 -21.02 10.01 13.89
C GLU A 182 -19.51 9.71 13.66
N THR A 183 -18.87 9.18 14.71
CA THR A 183 -17.46 8.83 14.72
C THR A 183 -17.30 7.38 15.14
N VAL A 184 -16.56 6.61 14.33
CA VAL A 184 -16.18 5.24 14.65
C VAL A 184 -14.67 5.16 14.79
N TRP A 185 -14.19 4.70 15.93
CA TRP A 185 -12.79 4.44 16.18
C TRP A 185 -12.55 2.95 16.37
N LEU A 186 -11.71 2.38 15.49
CA LEU A 186 -11.29 0.98 15.56
C LEU A 186 -9.83 0.91 15.98
N GLN A 187 -9.50 -0.10 16.78
CA GLN A 187 -8.15 -0.29 17.31
C GLN A 187 -7.72 -1.74 17.17
N LYS A 188 -6.45 -1.93 16.79
CA LYS A 188 -5.74 -3.20 16.79
C LYS A 188 -4.59 -3.14 17.79
N PRO A 189 -4.51 -4.05 18.77
CA PRO A 189 -3.36 -4.15 19.67
C PRO A 189 -2.13 -4.64 18.87
N LEU A 190 -0.98 -4.06 19.16
CA LEU A 190 0.33 -4.47 18.67
C LEU A 190 1.16 -5.00 19.84
N LYS A 191 2.27 -5.68 19.55
CA LYS A 191 3.17 -6.17 20.62
C LYS A 191 3.56 -5.05 21.60
N ASN A 192 3.86 -3.85 21.05
CA ASN A 192 4.17 -2.65 21.85
C ASN A 192 3.40 -1.47 21.24
N GLY A 193 2.13 -1.29 21.65
CA GLY A 193 1.33 -0.17 21.19
C GLY A 193 0.05 -0.57 20.44
N THR A 194 -0.41 0.29 19.54
CA THR A 194 -1.68 0.14 18.85
C THR A 194 -1.60 0.65 17.41
N SER A 195 -2.42 0.06 16.53
CA SER A 195 -2.76 0.59 15.22
C SER A 195 -4.23 1.01 15.26
N ASN A 196 -4.54 2.19 14.79
CA ASN A 196 -5.83 2.84 14.98
C ASN A 196 -6.39 3.32 13.64
N LEU A 197 -7.72 3.29 13.53
CA LEU A 197 -8.46 3.84 12.41
C LEU A 197 -9.66 4.61 12.95
N ILE A 198 -9.77 5.89 12.63
CA ILE A 198 -10.92 6.73 13.00
C ILE A 198 -11.61 7.23 11.73
N ILE A 199 -12.92 7.13 11.71
CA ILE A 199 -13.79 7.57 10.62
C ILE A 199 -14.85 8.48 11.21
N LYS A 200 -15.03 9.67 10.62
CA LYS A 200 -16.04 10.64 11.02
C LYS A 200 -16.71 11.26 9.81
N ASP A 201 -18.04 11.35 9.85
CA ASP A 201 -18.77 12.25 8.96
C ASP A 201 -18.65 13.69 9.50
N LEU A 202 -18.17 14.59 8.66
CA LEU A 202 -17.98 15.99 9.06
C LEU A 202 -19.26 16.82 8.98
N ASN A 203 -20.33 16.28 8.36
CA ASN A 203 -21.57 17.01 8.06
C ASN A 203 -21.33 18.36 7.34
N SER A 204 -20.21 18.46 6.64
CA SER A 204 -19.78 19.66 5.92
C SER A 204 -20.10 19.56 4.44
N SER A 205 -20.40 20.68 3.80
CA SER A 205 -20.75 20.69 2.38
C SER A 205 -19.58 20.27 1.50
N VAL A 206 -19.82 19.44 0.48
CA VAL A 206 -18.83 19.09 -0.54
C VAL A 206 -18.29 20.29 -1.32
N SER A 207 -19.01 21.44 -1.34
CA SER A 207 -18.54 22.68 -1.96
C SER A 207 -17.34 23.31 -1.26
N ASP A 208 -17.06 22.91 -0.02
CA ASP A 208 -15.92 23.42 0.73
C ASP A 208 -14.62 22.63 0.45
N PHE A 209 -14.73 21.48 -0.20
CA PHE A 209 -13.59 20.60 -0.49
C PHE A 209 -12.45 21.32 -1.21
N GLU A 210 -12.75 22.11 -2.25
CA GLU A 210 -11.75 22.82 -3.07
C GLU A 210 -11.02 23.94 -2.30
N LYS A 211 -11.54 24.35 -1.15
CA LYS A 211 -10.98 25.42 -0.31
C LYS A 211 -10.04 24.88 0.76
N ILE A 212 -10.06 23.57 1.00
CA ILE A 212 -9.30 22.93 2.08
C ILE A 212 -7.81 23.00 1.76
N ASN A 213 -7.06 23.64 2.64
CA ASN A 213 -5.59 23.68 2.60
C ASN A 213 -5.00 22.92 3.79
N LEU A 214 -3.67 22.84 3.85
CA LEU A 214 -2.96 22.08 4.90
C LEU A 214 -3.30 22.55 6.31
N ASN A 215 -3.43 23.88 6.54
CA ASN A 215 -3.76 24.43 7.85
C ASN A 215 -5.16 24.04 8.29
N ASP A 216 -6.13 23.97 7.35
CA ASP A 216 -7.48 23.52 7.63
C ASP A 216 -7.47 22.03 8.03
N VAL A 217 -6.68 21.20 7.34
CA VAL A 217 -6.51 19.77 7.71
C VAL A 217 -5.92 19.63 9.10
N ILE A 218 -4.86 20.39 9.43
CA ILE A 218 -4.22 20.35 10.76
C ILE A 218 -5.22 20.78 11.83
N SER A 219 -5.92 21.89 11.62
CA SER A 219 -6.90 22.40 12.57
C SER A 219 -8.06 21.44 12.82
N LEU A 220 -8.58 20.83 11.76
CA LEU A 220 -9.62 19.81 11.85
C LEU A 220 -9.11 18.56 12.60
N ARG A 221 -7.93 18.10 12.24
CA ARG A 221 -7.30 16.95 12.87
C ARG A 221 -7.07 17.15 14.36
N ASP A 222 -6.53 18.31 14.75
CA ASP A 222 -6.26 18.67 16.15
C ASP A 222 -7.57 18.80 16.95
N SER A 223 -8.65 19.28 16.34
CA SER A 223 -9.97 19.33 16.95
C SER A 223 -10.54 17.93 17.22
N ILE A 224 -10.43 17.02 16.25
CA ILE A 224 -10.84 15.62 16.39
C ILE A 224 -9.98 14.93 17.45
N GLY A 225 -8.67 15.15 17.44
CA GLY A 225 -7.75 14.61 18.45
C GLY A 225 -8.12 15.05 19.86
N LYS A 226 -8.45 16.34 20.05
CA LYS A 226 -8.87 16.88 21.34
C LYS A 226 -10.20 16.30 21.82
N GLU A 227 -11.14 16.09 20.91
CA GLU A 227 -12.50 15.61 21.25
C GLU A 227 -12.53 14.10 21.51
N PHE A 228 -11.82 13.29 20.69
CA PHE A 228 -11.99 11.84 20.68
C PHE A 228 -10.79 11.06 21.19
N ILE A 229 -9.56 11.61 21.13
CA ILE A 229 -8.32 10.86 21.35
C ILE A 229 -7.54 11.43 22.56
N PRO A 230 -7.98 11.11 23.80
CA PRO A 230 -7.27 11.56 25.01
C PRO A 230 -5.91 10.86 25.12
N GLY A 231 -4.94 11.54 25.72
CA GLY A 231 -3.69 10.94 26.17
C GLY A 231 -3.85 10.20 27.50
N ARG A 232 -2.74 9.71 28.04
CA ARG A 232 -2.71 8.97 29.32
C ARG A 232 -2.79 9.89 30.54
N VAL A 233 -2.39 11.14 30.37
CA VAL A 233 -2.37 12.15 31.44
C VAL A 233 -3.64 13.01 31.32
N GLU A 234 -4.18 13.44 32.45
CA GLU A 234 -5.36 14.31 32.50
C GLU A 234 -5.14 15.57 31.66
N ASN A 235 -6.15 15.99 30.88
CA ASN A 235 -6.11 17.11 29.96
C ASN A 235 -5.09 16.99 28.81
N SER A 236 -4.54 15.81 28.58
CA SER A 236 -3.71 15.51 27.40
C SER A 236 -4.55 14.95 26.24
N TYR A 237 -4.16 15.24 25.01
CA TYR A 237 -4.87 14.81 23.80
C TYR A 237 -3.95 14.82 22.57
N MET A 238 -4.33 14.08 21.55
CA MET A 238 -3.57 13.99 20.30
C MET A 238 -3.66 15.28 19.50
N ILE A 239 -2.51 15.73 18.99
CA ILE A 239 -2.37 16.85 18.05
C ILE A 239 -1.42 16.46 16.91
N THR A 240 -1.40 17.27 15.86
CA THR A 240 -0.36 17.20 14.83
C THR A 240 0.96 17.68 15.43
N GLU A 241 2.04 16.93 15.20
CA GLU A 241 3.39 17.31 15.61
C GLU A 241 3.79 18.60 14.85
N LYS A 242 4.40 19.56 15.57
CA LYS A 242 4.61 20.93 15.08
C LYS A 242 5.95 21.16 14.40
N GLU A 243 6.95 20.33 14.71
CA GLU A 243 8.31 20.47 14.19
C GLU A 243 8.39 20.14 12.69
N TYR A 244 7.51 19.23 12.21
CA TYR A 244 7.50 18.76 10.84
C TYR A 244 6.13 18.93 10.19
N LEU A 245 6.06 19.80 9.17
CA LEU A 245 4.83 19.97 8.41
C LEU A 245 4.43 18.69 7.70
N PRO A 246 3.16 18.26 7.79
CA PRO A 246 2.65 17.12 7.06
C PRO A 246 2.74 17.31 5.54
N TYR A 247 2.91 16.21 4.84
CA TYR A 247 2.82 16.15 3.39
C TYR A 247 1.37 16.08 2.96
N ILE A 248 0.99 16.90 1.98
CA ILE A 248 -0.36 16.93 1.42
C ILE A 248 -0.32 16.55 -0.07
N SER A 249 -1.29 15.76 -0.51
CA SER A 249 -1.46 15.39 -1.92
C SER A 249 -2.93 15.13 -2.25
N TYR A 250 -3.29 15.29 -3.54
CA TYR A 250 -4.62 14.97 -4.04
C TYR A 250 -4.63 13.55 -4.59
N GLN A 251 -5.61 12.76 -4.15
CA GLN A 251 -5.71 11.33 -4.42
C GLN A 251 -7.13 10.96 -4.81
N SER A 252 -7.33 9.70 -5.15
CA SER A 252 -8.66 9.12 -5.27
C SER A 252 -8.79 7.90 -4.37
N VAL A 253 -9.88 7.81 -3.63
CA VAL A 253 -10.25 6.66 -2.82
C VAL A 253 -11.48 6.02 -3.45
N ASN A 254 -11.27 4.90 -4.17
CA ASN A 254 -12.32 4.13 -4.84
C ASN A 254 -13.27 4.99 -5.71
N GLY A 255 -12.68 5.96 -6.45
CA GLY A 255 -13.41 6.84 -7.38
C GLY A 255 -13.87 8.16 -6.79
N PHE A 256 -13.76 8.38 -5.47
CA PHE A 256 -14.03 9.66 -4.82
C PHE A 256 -12.76 10.50 -4.73
N GLU A 257 -12.86 11.80 -5.00
CA GLU A 257 -11.76 12.74 -4.79
C GLU A 257 -11.42 12.83 -3.30
N ALA A 258 -10.13 12.88 -2.99
CA ALA A 258 -9.65 12.92 -1.62
C ALA A 258 -8.38 13.76 -1.47
N ILE A 259 -8.27 14.46 -0.36
CA ILE A 259 -7.03 15.07 0.11
C ILE A 259 -6.36 14.09 1.06
N GLU A 260 -5.17 13.60 0.68
CA GLU A 260 -4.33 12.76 1.53
C GLU A 260 -3.32 13.61 2.26
N THR A 261 -3.16 13.38 3.57
CA THR A 261 -2.14 14.03 4.39
C THR A 261 -1.37 12.98 5.18
N ARG A 262 -0.05 13.05 5.17
CA ARG A 262 0.84 12.16 5.93
C ARG A 262 1.76 12.97 6.82
N GLY A 263 1.93 12.57 8.05
CA GLY A 263 2.79 13.24 9.00
C GLY A 263 2.91 12.49 10.31
N THR A 264 3.37 13.21 11.30
CA THR A 264 3.55 12.72 12.66
C THR A 264 2.58 13.40 13.62
N TRP A 265 2.11 12.65 14.60
CA TRP A 265 1.29 13.13 15.68
C TRP A 265 2.04 13.01 17.01
N GLU A 266 1.69 13.88 17.93
CA GLU A 266 2.13 13.83 19.32
C GLU A 266 0.95 13.98 20.27
N VAL A 267 1.16 13.69 21.55
CA VAL A 267 0.18 13.99 22.59
C VAL A 267 0.62 15.25 23.32
N LYS A 268 -0.22 16.29 23.26
CA LYS A 268 -0.01 17.49 24.06
C LYS A 268 -0.06 17.14 25.55
N GLY A 269 1.06 17.33 26.24
CA GLY A 269 1.18 17.06 27.66
C GLY A 269 1.61 15.63 28.02
N ASP A 270 1.99 14.78 27.03
CA ASP A 270 2.54 13.44 27.27
C ASP A 270 3.57 13.09 26.19
N TYR A 271 4.49 12.18 26.50
CA TYR A 271 5.55 11.70 25.59
C TYR A 271 5.04 10.52 24.76
N MET A 272 4.07 10.77 23.89
CA MET A 272 3.55 9.81 22.92
C MET A 272 3.53 10.45 21.55
N GLY A 273 3.86 9.67 20.53
CA GLY A 273 3.83 10.13 19.16
C GLY A 273 3.94 8.98 18.16
N GLY A 274 3.71 9.27 16.91
CA GLY A 274 3.80 8.31 15.82
C GLY A 274 3.35 8.87 14.48
N PRO A 275 3.33 8.06 13.44
CA PRO A 275 2.86 8.47 12.13
C PRO A 275 1.35 8.41 12.03
N PHE A 276 0.81 9.25 11.12
CA PHE A 276 -0.57 9.18 10.66
C PHE A 276 -0.66 9.27 9.14
N ILE A 277 -1.75 8.74 8.60
CA ILE A 277 -2.24 8.97 7.25
C ILE A 277 -3.71 9.37 7.36
N ASN A 278 -4.05 10.53 6.82
CA ASN A 278 -5.38 11.11 6.85
C ASN A 278 -5.91 11.28 5.44
N TYR A 279 -7.21 11.08 5.28
CA TYR A 279 -7.95 11.41 4.06
C TYR A 279 -9.18 12.25 4.41
N ILE A 280 -9.36 13.37 3.72
CA ILE A 280 -10.65 14.06 3.62
C ILE A 280 -11.23 13.68 2.27
N ILE A 281 -12.34 12.93 2.30
CA ILE A 281 -12.96 12.35 1.10
C ILE A 281 -14.23 13.14 0.75
N LYS A 282 -14.33 13.54 -0.52
CA LYS A 282 -15.51 14.23 -1.07
C LYS A 282 -16.61 13.22 -1.39
N ASP A 283 -17.50 12.98 -0.44
CA ASP A 283 -18.65 12.09 -0.64
C ASP A 283 -19.74 12.82 -1.45
N THR A 284 -19.64 12.67 -2.76
CA THR A 284 -20.62 13.27 -3.70
C THR A 284 -21.99 12.58 -3.67
N LEU A 285 -22.08 11.35 -3.17
CA LEU A 285 -23.35 10.61 -3.06
C LEU A 285 -24.24 11.17 -1.96
N ASN A 286 -23.65 11.48 -0.82
CA ASN A 286 -24.37 12.00 0.38
C ASN A 286 -24.15 13.50 0.59
N LYS A 287 -23.40 14.17 -0.30
CA LYS A 287 -23.09 15.60 -0.26
C LYS A 287 -22.39 16.03 1.04
N SER A 288 -21.53 15.19 1.56
CA SER A 288 -20.77 15.40 2.81
C SER A 288 -19.27 15.20 2.60
N LEU A 289 -18.48 15.65 3.57
CA LEU A 289 -17.06 15.35 3.66
C LEU A 289 -16.83 14.27 4.73
N LEU A 290 -16.05 13.25 4.39
CA LEU A 290 -15.66 12.19 5.31
C LEU A 290 -14.22 12.39 5.74
N TYR A 291 -13.99 12.37 7.05
CA TYR A 291 -12.66 12.29 7.64
C TYR A 291 -12.31 10.84 7.94
N VAL A 292 -11.16 10.39 7.45
CA VAL A 292 -10.66 9.02 7.69
C VAL A 292 -9.19 9.11 8.03
N GLU A 293 -8.80 8.64 9.21
CA GLU A 293 -7.41 8.67 9.64
C GLU A 293 -6.97 7.31 10.18
N GLY A 294 -5.81 6.86 9.68
CA GLY A 294 -5.05 5.77 10.27
C GLY A 294 -3.84 6.31 11.01
N PHE A 295 -3.62 5.90 12.26
CA PHE A 295 -2.44 6.29 13.03
C PHE A 295 -1.88 5.14 13.87
N VAL A 296 -0.58 5.18 14.15
CA VAL A 296 0.13 4.11 14.84
C VAL A 296 0.90 4.66 16.04
N PHE A 297 0.67 4.05 17.19
CA PHE A 297 1.57 4.14 18.34
C PHE A 297 2.35 2.82 18.43
N SER A 298 3.65 2.83 18.20
CA SER A 298 4.48 1.63 18.22
C SER A 298 5.93 2.01 18.51
N PRO A 299 6.25 2.34 19.79
CA PRO A 299 7.59 2.78 20.17
C PRO A 299 8.62 1.69 19.85
N SER A 300 9.79 2.11 19.39
CA SER A 300 10.93 1.24 19.08
C SER A 300 10.67 0.13 18.03
N GLN A 301 9.60 0.26 17.22
CA GLN A 301 9.28 -0.68 16.15
C GLN A 301 9.16 0.06 14.82
N ARG A 302 9.47 -0.65 13.72
CA ARG A 302 9.24 -0.15 12.35
C ARG A 302 7.74 0.05 12.11
N LYS A 303 7.38 1.14 11.43
CA LYS A 303 6.01 1.61 11.26
C LYS A 303 5.53 1.58 9.82
N ARG A 304 6.45 1.60 8.84
CA ARG A 304 6.14 1.62 7.40
C ARG A 304 5.06 0.61 7.01
N ASP A 305 5.27 -0.68 7.31
CA ASP A 305 4.36 -1.74 6.89
C ASP A 305 2.98 -1.63 7.56
N LYS A 306 2.93 -1.04 8.79
CA LYS A 306 1.67 -0.77 9.49
C LYS A 306 0.91 0.39 8.83
N MET A 307 1.61 1.44 8.37
CA MET A 307 1.00 2.55 7.66
C MET A 307 0.45 2.13 6.30
N ILE A 308 1.15 1.23 5.60
CA ILE A 308 0.66 0.69 4.33
C ILE A 308 -0.54 -0.24 4.53
N GLU A 309 -0.60 -0.99 5.64
CA GLU A 309 -1.81 -1.75 6.00
C GLU A 309 -3.00 -0.80 6.21
N LEU A 310 -2.82 0.28 6.97
CA LEU A 310 -3.86 1.30 7.19
C LEU A 310 -4.31 1.94 5.88
N GLU A 311 -3.37 2.31 5.02
CA GLU A 311 -3.68 2.83 3.68
C GLU A 311 -4.48 1.84 2.85
N ALA A 312 -4.12 0.55 2.87
CA ALA A 312 -4.85 -0.50 2.16
C ALA A 312 -6.28 -0.67 2.69
N VAL A 313 -6.48 -0.57 4.01
CA VAL A 313 -7.80 -0.56 4.65
C VAL A 313 -8.59 0.65 4.16
N ILE A 314 -8.05 1.86 4.25
CA ILE A 314 -8.73 3.10 3.83
C ILE A 314 -9.09 3.05 2.34
N LYS A 315 -8.15 2.65 1.49
CA LYS A 315 -8.38 2.50 0.03
C LYS A 315 -9.30 1.34 -0.35
N SER A 316 -9.79 0.56 0.62
CA SER A 316 -10.84 -0.45 0.41
C SER A 316 -12.25 0.10 0.62
N MET A 317 -12.39 1.39 0.98
CA MET A 317 -13.66 2.03 1.32
C MET A 317 -14.67 1.95 0.19
N VAL A 318 -15.90 1.62 0.55
CA VAL A 318 -17.07 1.74 -0.31
C VAL A 318 -18.08 2.60 0.44
N ILE A 319 -18.56 3.66 -0.23
CA ILE A 319 -19.57 4.58 0.32
C ILE A 319 -20.92 4.20 -0.28
N GLY A 320 -21.90 3.95 0.58
CA GLY A 320 -23.29 3.71 0.22
C GLY A 320 -24.09 5.03 0.17
N LYS A 321 -25.19 5.01 -0.56
CA LYS A 321 -26.15 6.14 -0.54
C LYS A 321 -26.98 6.04 0.74
N ARG A 322 -27.13 7.16 1.45
CA ARG A 322 -28.04 7.32 2.61
C ARG A 322 -29.49 7.45 2.19
#